data_ba6c096f3afc6991d15dffb3bde591f8
#
_entry.id   ba6c096f3afc6991d15dffb3bde591f8
#
_cell.length_a   1.000
_cell.length_b   1.000
_cell.length_c   1.000
_cell.angle_alpha   90.00
_cell.angle_beta   90.00
_cell.angle_gamma   90.00
#
_symmetry.space_group_name_H-M   'P 1'
#
loop_
_entity.id
_entity.type
_entity.pdbx_description
1 polymer ?
#
loop_
_entity_poly.entity_id
_entity_poly.type
_entity_poly.pdbx_seq_one_letter_code
_entity_poly.pdbx_strand_id
1 'polypeptide(L)'
;DDGEAVEFEDFTVAGGANLLRDGENVLAILGLNDNLGSSDFVIMPELVGFDAGELNRDEMLYFPQPTPGSANLPGVSGITLPPEVTPASGVITGNTQMVISSESPTADIRYTTNGSLPTSSSTRYSGPVTISSSSRIRTRVFEPDGSVSPTVSRSYIMLASNVRNFRSTIPV
;
A
#
# COMPACT_ATOMS: atom_id res chain seq x y z
N ASP A 1 -8.01 -22.43 32.80
CA ASP A 1 -6.77 -23.00 32.26
C ASP A 1 -6.07 -21.90 31.45
N ASP A 2 -4.85 -21.52 31.87
CA ASP A 2 -4.11 -20.34 31.32
C ASP A 2 -3.88 -20.42 29.78
N GLY A 3 -4.07 -21.59 29.19
CA GLY A 3 -3.96 -21.82 27.76
C GLY A 3 -5.14 -21.29 26.93
N GLU A 4 -6.32 -21.18 27.50
CA GLU A 4 -7.53 -20.70 26.81
C GLU A 4 -7.63 -19.17 26.83
N ALA A 5 -6.95 -18.52 27.76
CA ALA A 5 -6.98 -17.06 27.92
C ALA A 5 -6.26 -16.26 26.82
N VAL A 6 -5.54 -16.93 25.91
CA VAL A 6 -4.80 -16.30 24.80
C VAL A 6 -5.46 -16.50 23.42
N GLU A 7 -6.59 -17.19 23.36
CA GLU A 7 -7.34 -17.33 22.11
C GLU A 7 -8.45 -16.29 22.07
N PHE A 8 -8.56 -15.58 20.92
CA PHE A 8 -9.67 -14.67 20.69
C PHE A 8 -10.90 -15.46 20.25
N GLU A 9 -12.03 -15.17 20.88
CA GLU A 9 -13.33 -15.73 20.47
C GLU A 9 -14.15 -14.66 19.73
N ASP A 10 -14.70 -15.04 18.57
CA ASP A 10 -15.57 -14.19 17.79
C ASP A 10 -17.03 -14.35 18.19
N PHE A 11 -17.65 -13.26 18.62
CA PHE A 11 -19.08 -13.20 18.93
C PHE A 11 -19.84 -12.36 17.93
N THR A 12 -20.80 -12.95 17.25
CA THR A 12 -21.67 -12.21 16.34
C THR A 12 -22.75 -11.47 17.11
N VAL A 13 -22.76 -10.13 17.01
CA VAL A 13 -23.84 -9.32 17.55
C VAL A 13 -24.99 -9.26 16.54
N ALA A 14 -26.01 -10.09 16.71
CA ALA A 14 -27.14 -10.12 15.81
C ALA A 14 -27.88 -8.77 15.81
N GLY A 15 -28.10 -8.21 14.62
CA GLY A 15 -28.74 -6.89 14.46
C GLY A 15 -27.89 -5.73 14.91
N GLY A 16 -26.56 -5.91 15.03
CA GLY A 16 -25.62 -4.90 15.53
C GLY A 16 -25.72 -3.56 14.79
N ALA A 17 -25.89 -3.59 13.47
CA ALA A 17 -26.07 -2.37 12.68
C ALA A 17 -27.27 -1.51 13.10
N ASN A 18 -28.35 -2.14 13.58
CA ASN A 18 -29.55 -1.42 14.07
C ASN A 18 -29.35 -0.82 15.47
N LEU A 19 -28.30 -1.21 16.18
CA LEU A 19 -27.96 -0.71 17.50
C LEU A 19 -27.08 0.52 17.42
N LEU A 20 -26.38 0.72 16.30
CA LEU A 20 -25.52 1.86 16.08
C LEU A 20 -26.32 3.09 15.66
N ARG A 21 -25.86 4.28 16.08
CA ARG A 21 -26.41 5.59 15.74
C ARG A 21 -25.33 6.45 15.12
N ASP A 22 -25.75 7.43 14.31
CA ASP A 22 -24.83 8.45 13.83
C ASP A 22 -24.22 9.19 15.03
N GLY A 23 -22.90 9.34 15.03
CA GLY A 23 -22.15 9.98 16.09
C GLY A 23 -21.54 9.00 17.09
N GLU A 24 -21.47 9.39 18.36
CA GLU A 24 -20.79 8.63 19.39
C GLU A 24 -21.65 7.41 19.84
N ASN A 25 -21.02 6.24 19.85
CA ASN A 25 -21.58 5.00 20.34
C ASN A 25 -20.68 4.46 21.47
N VAL A 26 -21.29 3.89 22.51
CA VAL A 26 -20.59 3.36 23.66
C VAL A 26 -20.77 1.83 23.69
N LEU A 27 -19.67 1.10 23.68
CA LEU A 27 -19.64 -0.34 23.95
C LEU A 27 -19.40 -0.55 25.45
N ALA A 28 -20.35 -1.17 26.14
CA ALA A 28 -20.22 -1.55 27.54
C ALA A 28 -20.07 -3.08 27.64
N ILE A 29 -19.02 -3.54 28.31
CA ILE A 29 -18.74 -4.96 28.54
C ILE A 29 -18.75 -5.21 30.03
N LEU A 30 -19.57 -6.17 30.49
CA LEU A 30 -19.59 -6.64 31.85
C LEU A 30 -18.80 -7.95 31.92
N GLY A 31 -17.64 -7.90 32.56
CA GLY A 31 -16.87 -9.11 32.89
C GLY A 31 -17.27 -9.65 34.26
N LEU A 32 -17.50 -10.94 34.33
CA LEU A 32 -17.78 -11.66 35.58
C LEU A 32 -16.67 -12.66 35.84
N ASN A 33 -16.06 -12.54 36.99
CA ASN A 33 -15.09 -13.53 37.44
C ASN A 33 -15.79 -14.74 38.06
N ASP A 34 -15.25 -15.91 37.83
CA ASP A 34 -15.84 -17.18 38.35
C ASP A 34 -15.90 -17.22 39.87
N ASN A 35 -14.88 -16.63 40.53
CA ASN A 35 -14.87 -16.53 41.99
C ASN A 35 -14.07 -15.29 42.44
N LEU A 36 -14.32 -14.88 43.73
CA LEU A 36 -13.69 -13.70 44.32
C LEU A 36 -12.18 -13.84 44.57
N GLY A 37 -11.62 -15.02 44.47
CA GLY A 37 -10.22 -15.30 44.66
C GLY A 37 -9.41 -15.42 43.38
N SER A 38 -10.05 -15.38 42.21
CA SER A 38 -9.36 -15.40 40.93
C SER A 38 -8.71 -14.06 40.66
N SER A 39 -7.42 -14.07 40.33
CA SER A 39 -6.64 -12.90 39.94
C SER A 39 -6.57 -12.72 38.41
N ASP A 40 -7.08 -13.69 37.67
CA ASP A 40 -6.84 -13.83 36.24
C ASP A 40 -8.07 -13.38 35.45
N PHE A 41 -8.15 -12.10 35.21
CA PHE A 41 -9.22 -11.50 34.44
C PHE A 41 -8.66 -10.54 33.40
N VAL A 42 -8.72 -10.95 32.13
CA VAL A 42 -8.29 -10.14 31.01
C VAL A 42 -9.46 -9.99 30.02
N ILE A 43 -9.82 -8.76 29.68
CA ILE A 43 -10.73 -8.45 28.57
C ILE A 43 -9.97 -7.56 27.60
N MET A 44 -9.84 -8.03 26.37
CA MET A 44 -9.28 -7.27 25.24
C MET A 44 -10.31 -7.24 24.10
N PRO A 45 -11.33 -6.38 24.17
CA PRO A 45 -12.35 -6.35 23.15
C PRO A 45 -11.86 -5.68 21.89
N GLU A 46 -12.17 -6.28 20.75
CA GLU A 46 -12.09 -5.67 19.44
C GLU A 46 -13.51 -5.68 18.85
N LEU A 47 -14.01 -4.51 18.43
CA LEU A 47 -15.29 -4.41 17.74
C LEU A 47 -15.04 -4.21 16.24
N VAL A 48 -15.41 -5.20 15.45
CA VAL A 48 -15.31 -5.13 14.00
C VAL A 48 -16.70 -4.97 13.41
N GLY A 49 -16.93 -3.87 12.71
CA GLY A 49 -18.17 -3.62 11.99
C GLY A 49 -17.96 -3.79 10.48
N PHE A 50 -18.87 -4.50 9.84
CA PHE A 50 -18.92 -4.60 8.38
C PHE A 50 -20.21 -3.93 7.90
N ASP A 51 -20.08 -2.99 6.96
CA ASP A 51 -21.25 -2.47 6.25
C ASP A 51 -21.67 -3.49 5.19
N ALA A 52 -22.75 -4.22 5.47
CA ALA A 52 -23.29 -5.23 4.56
C ALA A 52 -23.90 -4.62 3.28
N GLY A 53 -24.09 -3.32 3.21
CA GLY A 53 -24.61 -2.62 2.03
C GLY A 53 -23.59 -2.41 0.91
N GLU A 54 -22.28 -2.39 1.27
CA GLU A 54 -21.21 -2.20 0.29
C GLU A 54 -20.30 -3.41 0.08
N LEU A 55 -20.41 -4.43 0.93
CA LEU A 55 -19.68 -5.68 0.74
C LEU A 55 -20.45 -6.57 -0.24
N ASN A 56 -20.20 -6.40 -1.52
CA ASN A 56 -20.46 -7.48 -2.47
C ASN A 56 -19.51 -8.63 -2.09
N ARG A 57 -19.98 -9.58 -1.29
CA ARG A 57 -19.20 -10.74 -0.81
C ARG A 57 -18.71 -11.63 -1.95
N ASP A 58 -19.25 -11.44 -3.14
CA ASP A 58 -18.87 -12.18 -4.34
C ASP A 58 -17.71 -11.53 -5.10
N GLU A 59 -17.30 -10.32 -4.69
CA GLU A 59 -16.19 -9.60 -5.32
C GLU A 59 -15.05 -9.37 -4.31
N MET A 60 -14.00 -10.18 -4.42
CA MET A 60 -12.79 -9.99 -3.64
C MET A 60 -11.98 -8.84 -4.24
N LEU A 61 -11.81 -7.75 -3.48
CA LEU A 61 -10.99 -6.62 -3.88
C LEU A 61 -9.63 -6.64 -3.16
N TYR A 62 -8.62 -6.23 -3.87
CA TYR A 62 -7.25 -6.10 -3.37
C TYR A 62 -6.86 -4.63 -3.23
N PHE A 63 -6.11 -4.31 -2.19
CA PHE A 63 -5.56 -2.96 -1.98
C PHE A 63 -4.05 -2.99 -2.27
N PRO A 64 -3.64 -2.58 -3.47
CA PRO A 64 -2.25 -2.73 -3.92
C PRO A 64 -1.29 -1.77 -3.24
N GLN A 65 -1.77 -0.89 -2.35
CA GLN A 65 -0.96 0.04 -1.58
C GLN A 65 -1.55 0.30 -0.20
N PRO A 66 -0.73 0.19 0.87
CA PRO A 66 -1.14 0.60 2.21
C PRO A 66 -1.32 2.13 2.29
N THR A 67 -2.32 2.58 3.05
CA THR A 67 -2.63 4.01 3.28
C THR A 67 -2.69 4.33 4.78
N PRO A 68 -1.57 4.20 5.54
CA PRO A 68 -1.58 4.42 6.98
C PRO A 68 -2.11 5.81 7.35
N GLY A 69 -3.09 5.87 8.25
CA GLY A 69 -3.70 7.11 8.73
C GLY A 69 -4.62 7.82 7.73
N SER A 70 -5.00 7.18 6.63
CA SER A 70 -5.91 7.70 5.61
C SER A 70 -6.90 6.63 5.16
N ALA A 71 -8.02 7.04 4.57
CA ALA A 71 -8.94 6.08 3.95
C ALA A 71 -8.23 5.28 2.84
N ASN A 72 -8.58 4.00 2.71
CA ASN A 72 -8.06 3.16 1.64
C ASN A 72 -8.45 3.72 0.28
N LEU A 73 -7.55 3.55 -0.68
CA LEU A 73 -7.87 3.77 -2.09
C LEU A 73 -8.93 2.74 -2.54
N PRO A 74 -9.66 3.02 -3.63
CA PRO A 74 -10.55 2.01 -4.20
C PRO A 74 -9.82 0.69 -4.43
N GLY A 75 -10.45 -0.41 -4.06
CA GLY A 75 -9.93 -1.75 -4.29
C GLY A 75 -9.88 -2.08 -5.79
N VAL A 76 -9.06 -3.06 -6.14
CA VAL A 76 -8.91 -3.56 -7.52
C VAL A 76 -9.27 -5.04 -7.57
N SER A 77 -9.74 -5.52 -8.71
CA SER A 77 -10.22 -6.91 -8.89
C SER A 77 -9.09 -7.96 -8.82
N GLY A 78 -7.84 -7.55 -8.98
CA GLY A 78 -6.70 -8.44 -8.91
C GLY A 78 -5.38 -7.69 -8.75
N ILE A 79 -4.33 -8.43 -8.44
CA ILE A 79 -2.96 -7.93 -8.38
C ILE A 79 -2.13 -8.66 -9.44
N THR A 80 -1.51 -7.89 -10.35
CA THR A 80 -0.56 -8.40 -11.34
C THR A 80 0.89 -8.16 -10.90
N LEU A 81 1.85 -8.75 -11.62
CA LEU A 81 3.26 -8.60 -11.33
C LEU A 81 3.73 -7.14 -11.51
N PRO A 82 4.65 -6.66 -10.65
CA PRO A 82 5.22 -5.33 -10.79
C PRO A 82 6.06 -5.24 -12.07
N PRO A 83 6.13 -4.05 -12.71
CA PRO A 83 7.01 -3.84 -13.85
C PRO A 83 8.47 -3.83 -13.41
N GLU A 84 9.37 -4.25 -14.29
CA GLU A 84 10.81 -4.09 -14.13
C GLU A 84 11.25 -2.74 -14.67
N VAL A 85 12.16 -2.06 -13.97
CA VAL A 85 12.67 -0.74 -14.34
C VAL A 85 14.20 -0.72 -14.33
N THR A 86 14.79 -0.43 -15.46
CA THR A 86 16.22 -0.37 -15.68
C THR A 86 16.63 1.02 -16.16
N PRO A 87 17.74 1.59 -15.65
CA PRO A 87 18.61 1.11 -14.60
C PRO A 87 17.99 1.19 -13.19
N ALA A 88 18.61 0.51 -12.22
CA ALA A 88 18.25 0.66 -10.82
C ALA A 88 18.43 2.12 -10.33
N SER A 89 17.83 2.45 -9.17
CA SER A 89 18.03 3.76 -8.52
C SER A 89 19.51 4.05 -8.32
N GLY A 90 19.91 5.30 -8.49
CA GLY A 90 21.29 5.67 -8.30
C GLY A 90 21.63 7.09 -8.75
N VAL A 91 22.92 7.38 -8.68
CA VAL A 91 23.50 8.61 -9.18
C VAL A 91 23.72 8.48 -10.69
N ILE A 92 23.28 9.50 -11.43
CA ILE A 92 23.51 9.63 -12.87
C ILE A 92 24.41 10.83 -13.15
N THR A 93 25.28 10.70 -14.13
CA THR A 93 26.26 11.73 -14.49
C THR A 93 25.96 12.39 -15.84
N GLY A 94 24.90 12.01 -16.48
CA GLY A 94 24.41 12.50 -17.76
C GLY A 94 23.04 11.95 -18.08
N ASN A 95 22.52 12.27 -19.25
CA ASN A 95 21.25 11.74 -19.71
C ASN A 95 21.27 10.22 -19.68
N THR A 96 20.28 9.64 -19.03
CA THR A 96 20.15 8.19 -18.85
C THR A 96 18.83 7.74 -19.45
N GLN A 97 18.85 6.65 -20.21
CA GLN A 97 17.64 6.05 -20.76
C GLN A 97 17.05 5.08 -19.72
N MET A 98 15.82 5.34 -19.32
CA MET A 98 15.06 4.44 -18.48
C MET A 98 14.17 3.56 -19.36
N VAL A 99 14.24 2.26 -19.13
CA VAL A 99 13.39 1.25 -19.79
C VAL A 99 12.50 0.61 -18.74
N ILE A 100 11.23 0.45 -19.08
CA ILE A 100 10.24 -0.24 -18.25
C ILE A 100 9.72 -1.43 -19.04
N SER A 101 9.68 -2.61 -18.43
CA SER A 101 9.14 -3.83 -19.03
C SER A 101 8.13 -4.51 -18.10
N SER A 102 7.29 -5.33 -18.66
CA SER A 102 6.35 -6.20 -17.94
C SER A 102 6.36 -7.56 -18.58
N GLU A 103 6.15 -8.61 -17.78
CA GLU A 103 5.98 -9.98 -18.27
C GLU A 103 4.59 -10.17 -18.91
N SER A 104 3.60 -9.34 -18.54
CA SER A 104 2.27 -9.40 -19.14
C SER A 104 2.26 -8.79 -20.54
N PRO A 105 1.78 -9.50 -21.56
CA PRO A 105 1.67 -8.98 -22.92
C PRO A 105 0.55 -7.93 -23.07
N THR A 106 -0.38 -7.86 -22.13
CA THR A 106 -1.52 -6.93 -22.11
C THR A 106 -1.30 -5.74 -21.21
N ALA A 107 -0.12 -5.64 -20.58
CA ALA A 107 0.20 -4.61 -19.61
C ALA A 107 0.07 -3.18 -20.17
N ASP A 108 -0.79 -2.37 -19.57
CA ASP A 108 -0.77 -0.91 -19.75
C ASP A 108 0.12 -0.29 -18.68
N ILE A 109 1.39 -0.06 -19.03
CA ILE A 109 2.38 0.50 -18.12
C ILE A 109 2.18 2.01 -18.02
N ARG A 110 1.98 2.51 -16.79
CA ARG A 110 1.85 3.94 -16.48
C ARG A 110 2.95 4.39 -15.55
N TYR A 111 3.40 5.63 -15.73
CA TYR A 111 4.45 6.19 -14.88
C TYR A 111 4.25 7.67 -14.58
N THR A 112 4.94 8.13 -13.53
CA THR A 112 5.07 9.53 -13.13
C THR A 112 6.54 9.87 -12.89
N THR A 113 6.92 11.13 -13.06
CA THR A 113 8.30 11.61 -12.88
C THR A 113 8.47 12.48 -11.64
N ASN A 114 7.38 12.84 -10.99
CA ASN A 114 7.33 13.71 -9.80
C ASN A 114 7.15 12.95 -8.48
N GLY A 115 7.11 11.60 -8.55
CA GLY A 115 6.90 10.73 -7.40
C GLY A 115 5.45 10.62 -6.92
N SER A 116 4.47 11.15 -7.65
CA SER A 116 3.05 10.85 -7.40
C SER A 116 2.73 9.40 -7.76
N LEU A 117 1.67 8.85 -7.18
CA LEU A 117 1.22 7.50 -7.49
C LEU A 117 0.68 7.45 -8.93
N PRO A 118 1.15 6.51 -9.78
CA PRO A 118 0.56 6.32 -11.10
C PRO A 118 -0.89 5.84 -11.02
N THR A 119 -1.74 6.44 -11.84
CA THR A 119 -3.13 6.06 -12.09
C THR A 119 -3.30 5.63 -13.54
N SER A 120 -4.45 5.08 -13.89
CA SER A 120 -4.78 4.73 -15.29
C SER A 120 -4.76 5.94 -16.24
N SER A 121 -4.87 7.16 -15.70
CA SER A 121 -4.76 8.41 -16.46
C SER A 121 -3.34 9.01 -16.50
N SER A 122 -2.38 8.42 -15.79
CA SER A 122 -0.98 8.86 -15.83
C SER A 122 -0.34 8.61 -17.19
N THR A 123 0.84 9.17 -17.42
CA THR A 123 1.57 9.01 -18.70
C THR A 123 1.77 7.53 -19.01
N ARG A 124 1.36 7.13 -20.21
CA ARG A 124 1.56 5.77 -20.72
C ARG A 124 3.01 5.60 -21.18
N TYR A 125 3.61 4.48 -20.80
CA TYR A 125 4.93 4.12 -21.30
C TYR A 125 4.82 3.55 -22.73
N SER A 126 5.53 4.16 -23.66
CA SER A 126 5.57 3.74 -25.06
C SER A 126 6.98 3.45 -25.58
N GLY A 127 7.99 3.57 -24.73
CA GLY A 127 9.38 3.35 -25.07
C GLY A 127 10.33 4.07 -24.13
N PRO A 128 11.66 3.94 -24.31
CA PRO A 128 12.66 4.47 -23.40
C PRO A 128 12.45 5.95 -23.06
N VAL A 129 12.54 6.30 -21.77
CA VAL A 129 12.35 7.65 -21.25
C VAL A 129 13.70 8.22 -20.86
N THR A 130 14.03 9.41 -21.40
CA THR A 130 15.28 10.10 -21.05
C THR A 130 15.15 10.80 -19.70
N ILE A 131 15.98 10.43 -18.76
CA ILE A 131 16.16 11.09 -17.46
C ILE A 131 17.32 12.06 -17.58
N SER A 132 17.03 13.36 -17.55
CA SER A 132 18.02 14.45 -17.72
C SER A 132 18.20 15.31 -16.46
N SER A 133 17.51 15.00 -15.38
CA SER A 133 17.57 15.69 -14.09
C SER A 133 17.26 14.74 -12.94
N SER A 134 17.55 15.17 -11.70
CA SER A 134 17.13 14.42 -10.52
C SER A 134 15.63 14.22 -10.53
N SER A 135 15.21 12.96 -10.44
CA SER A 135 13.81 12.58 -10.62
C SER A 135 13.44 11.39 -9.72
N ARG A 136 12.21 11.35 -9.25
CA ARG A 136 11.62 10.20 -8.61
C ARG A 136 10.52 9.63 -9.49
N ILE A 137 10.84 8.52 -10.12
CA ILE A 137 9.94 7.82 -11.01
C ILE A 137 9.12 6.83 -10.20
N ARG A 138 7.82 6.78 -10.46
CA ARG A 138 6.95 5.69 -10.03
C ARG A 138 6.27 5.08 -11.24
N THR A 139 6.10 3.76 -11.22
CA THR A 139 5.45 3.04 -12.32
C THR A 139 4.58 1.91 -11.80
N ARG A 140 3.52 1.60 -12.52
CA ARG A 140 2.57 0.51 -12.28
C ARG A 140 2.09 -0.08 -13.60
N VAL A 141 1.66 -1.31 -13.52
CA VAL A 141 0.91 -2.00 -14.59
C VAL A 141 -0.57 -1.95 -14.27
N PHE A 142 -1.37 -1.72 -15.30
CA PHE A 142 -2.83 -1.83 -15.29
C PHE A 142 -3.23 -2.85 -16.35
N GLU A 143 -4.02 -3.84 -15.96
CA GLU A 143 -4.48 -4.89 -16.84
C GLU A 143 -5.93 -4.64 -17.31
N PRO A 144 -6.33 -5.20 -18.47
CA PRO A 144 -7.69 -5.05 -18.97
C PRO A 144 -8.78 -5.64 -18.08
N ASP A 145 -8.43 -6.63 -17.25
CA ASP A 145 -9.32 -7.26 -16.27
C ASP A 145 -9.52 -6.44 -14.98
N GLY A 146 -8.90 -5.27 -14.90
CA GLY A 146 -8.93 -4.40 -13.72
C GLY A 146 -7.85 -4.71 -12.68
N SER A 147 -7.01 -5.72 -12.89
CA SER A 147 -5.87 -6.00 -12.02
C SER A 147 -4.82 -4.89 -12.10
N VAL A 148 -4.17 -4.60 -10.99
CA VAL A 148 -3.16 -3.54 -10.89
C VAL A 148 -1.93 -4.07 -10.15
N SER A 149 -0.73 -3.70 -10.59
CA SER A 149 0.49 -4.10 -9.92
C SER A 149 0.79 -3.27 -8.67
N PRO A 150 1.63 -3.77 -7.75
CA PRO A 150 2.34 -2.94 -6.80
C PRO A 150 3.13 -1.83 -7.51
N THR A 151 3.34 -0.70 -6.82
CA THR A 151 4.09 0.43 -7.37
C THR A 151 5.60 0.17 -7.28
N VAL A 152 6.29 0.28 -8.39
CA VAL A 152 7.76 0.31 -8.41
C VAL A 152 8.23 1.76 -8.38
N SER A 153 9.19 2.06 -7.51
CA SER A 153 9.80 3.39 -7.39
C SER A 153 11.28 3.34 -7.74
N ARG A 154 11.75 4.34 -8.49
CA ARG A 154 13.16 4.56 -8.80
C ARG A 154 13.51 6.02 -8.56
N SER A 155 14.68 6.27 -7.95
CA SER A 155 15.18 7.62 -7.71
C SER A 155 16.50 7.78 -8.44
N TYR A 156 16.58 8.79 -9.27
CA TYR A 156 17.81 9.16 -10.00
C TYR A 156 18.29 10.52 -9.50
N ILE A 157 19.54 10.61 -9.14
CA ILE A 157 20.17 11.83 -8.64
C ILE A 157 21.22 12.30 -9.67
N MET A 158 20.94 13.42 -10.31
CA MET A 158 21.89 14.06 -11.22
C MET A 158 22.87 14.89 -10.40
N LEU A 159 24.14 14.50 -10.40
CA LEU A 159 25.17 15.30 -9.75
C LEU A 159 25.54 16.52 -10.59
N ALA A 160 25.56 17.67 -9.94
CA ALA A 160 26.11 18.88 -10.53
C ALA A 160 27.61 18.70 -10.83
N SER A 161 28.10 19.36 -11.87
CA SER A 161 29.50 19.21 -12.35
C SER A 161 30.55 19.56 -11.29
N ASN A 162 30.25 20.53 -10.43
CA ASN A 162 31.13 20.94 -9.33
C ASN A 162 31.24 19.87 -8.23
N VAL A 163 30.17 19.09 -8.00
CA VAL A 163 30.17 18.00 -7.02
C VAL A 163 30.80 16.73 -7.58
N ARG A 164 30.60 16.48 -8.87
CA ARG A 164 31.13 15.31 -9.57
C ARG A 164 32.68 15.23 -9.52
N ASN A 165 33.35 16.36 -9.53
CA ASN A 165 34.80 16.48 -9.52
C ASN A 165 35.38 16.87 -8.15
N PHE A 166 34.53 16.83 -7.09
CA PHE A 166 34.98 17.16 -5.75
C PHE A 166 36.01 16.13 -5.26
N ARG A 167 37.21 16.61 -4.94
CA ARG A 167 38.24 15.83 -4.26
C ARG A 167 38.37 16.34 -2.84
N SER A 168 38.16 15.48 -1.85
CA SER A 168 38.43 15.81 -0.46
C SER A 168 39.93 16.03 -0.26
N THR A 169 40.30 17.15 0.35
CA THR A 169 41.65 17.43 0.82
C THR A 169 41.84 17.11 2.29
N ILE A 170 40.88 16.44 2.90
CA ILE A 170 40.95 16.00 4.29
C ILE A 170 41.98 14.87 4.37
N PRO A 171 43.07 15.02 5.14
CA PRO A 171 44.03 13.92 5.36
C PRO A 171 43.32 12.78 6.09
N VAL A 172 43.57 11.54 5.67
CA VAL A 172 43.11 10.32 6.31
C VAL A 172 44.09 9.92 7.40
#